data_a3ad6a61c409e03a22ceec2bad02973c
#
_entry.id   a3ad6a61c409e03a22ceec2bad02973c
#
_cell.length_a   1.000
_cell.length_b   1.000
_cell.length_c   1.000
_cell.angle_alpha   90.00
_cell.angle_beta   90.00
_cell.angle_gamma   90.00
#
_symmetry.space_group_name_H-M   'P 1'
#
loop_
_entity.id
_entity.type
_entity.pdbx_description
1 polymer ?
#
loop_
_entity_poly.entity_id
_entity_poly.type
_entity_poly.pdbx_seq_one_letter_code
_entity_poly.pdbx_strand_id
1 'polypeptide(L)' 'EDAVVELQRAVELMPSDPVVNDHLGDAYWKTGRKLEAVFQWKHALANDPTDEDRFKITRKLQIGLTN' A
#
# COMPACT_ATOMS: atom_id res chain seq x y z
N GLU A 1 13.61 -4.38 -4.25
CA GLU A 1 13.72 -5.07 -2.96
C GLU A 1 14.03 -4.11 -1.83
N ASP A 2 14.98 -3.21 -2.06
CA ASP A 2 15.31 -2.24 -1.01
C ASP A 2 14.10 -1.41 -0.63
N ALA A 3 13.27 -1.07 -1.60
CA ALA A 3 12.06 -0.29 -1.32
C ALA A 3 11.10 -1.05 -0.41
N VAL A 4 10.97 -2.36 -0.60
CA VAL A 4 10.10 -3.17 0.27
C VAL A 4 10.64 -3.14 1.69
N VAL A 5 11.94 -3.36 1.87
CA VAL A 5 12.54 -3.38 3.19
C VAL A 5 12.37 -2.04 3.90
N GLU A 6 12.66 -0.95 3.18
CA GLU A 6 12.55 0.37 3.78
C GLU A 6 11.11 0.71 4.14
N LEU A 7 10.17 0.35 3.27
CA LEU A 7 8.76 0.62 3.53
C LEU A 7 8.19 -0.27 4.63
N GLN A 8 8.67 -1.51 4.74
CA GLN A 8 8.30 -2.36 5.87
C GLN A 8 8.72 -1.71 7.19
N ARG A 9 9.91 -1.14 7.21
CA ARG A 9 10.40 -0.46 8.41
C ARG A 9 9.55 0.78 8.70
N ALA A 10 9.18 1.53 7.66
CA ALA A 10 8.33 2.70 7.85
C ALA A 10 6.97 2.31 8.41
N VAL A 11 6.40 1.20 7.96
CA VAL A 11 5.13 0.72 8.49
C VAL A 11 5.29 0.31 9.95
N GLU A 12 6.41 -0.30 10.32
CA GLU A 12 6.65 -0.64 11.73
C GLU A 12 6.66 0.59 12.61
N LEU A 13 7.19 1.70 12.09
CA LEU A 13 7.25 2.96 12.85
C LEU A 13 5.92 3.70 12.85
N MET A 14 5.17 3.58 11.77
CA MET A 14 3.90 4.29 11.59
C MET A 14 2.84 3.36 11.03
N PRO A 15 2.42 2.35 11.84
CA PRO A 15 1.52 1.32 11.32
C PRO A 15 0.13 1.82 10.94
N SER A 16 -0.27 2.99 11.46
CA SER A 16 -1.59 3.54 11.15
C SER A 16 -1.56 4.61 10.07
N ASP A 17 -0.40 4.83 9.43
CA ASP A 17 -0.30 5.84 8.37
C ASP A 17 -0.75 5.23 7.06
N PRO A 18 -1.87 5.72 6.47
CA PRO A 18 -2.39 5.13 5.24
C PRO A 18 -1.45 5.33 4.05
N VAL A 19 -0.71 6.43 4.02
CA VAL A 19 0.21 6.70 2.90
C VAL A 19 1.35 5.69 2.90
N VAL A 20 1.92 5.42 4.07
CA VAL A 20 3.02 4.46 4.18
C VAL A 20 2.55 3.05 3.82
N ASN A 21 1.37 2.66 4.30
CA ASN A 21 0.81 1.35 3.97
C ASN A 21 0.51 1.22 2.48
N ASP A 22 0.02 2.28 1.85
CA ASP A 22 -0.24 2.29 0.42
C ASP A 22 1.05 2.12 -0.37
N HIS A 23 2.09 2.85 0.02
CA HIS A 23 3.38 2.75 -0.66
C HIS A 23 3.99 1.36 -0.54
N LEU A 24 3.85 0.72 0.62
CA LEU A 24 4.33 -0.65 0.79
C LEU A 24 3.56 -1.59 -0.12
N GLY A 25 2.25 -1.39 -0.25
CA GLY A 25 1.46 -2.18 -1.19
C GLY A 25 1.97 -2.04 -2.61
N ASP A 26 2.28 -0.81 -3.04
CA ASP A 26 2.82 -0.59 -4.38
C ASP A 26 4.14 -1.35 -4.57
N ALA A 27 5.02 -1.31 -3.58
CA ALA A 27 6.32 -2.00 -3.68
C ALA A 27 6.14 -3.51 -3.74
N TYR A 28 5.21 -4.06 -2.95
CA TYR A 28 4.91 -5.49 -3.04
C TYR A 28 4.40 -5.87 -4.42
N TRP A 29 3.47 -5.08 -4.96
CA TRP A 29 2.92 -5.36 -6.28
C TRP A 29 4.01 -5.41 -7.34
N LYS A 30 4.90 -4.42 -7.33
CA LYS A 30 5.96 -4.31 -8.34
C LYS A 30 6.98 -5.44 -8.23
N THR A 31 7.11 -6.06 -7.07
CA THR A 31 8.01 -7.20 -6.89
C THR A 31 7.31 -8.54 -7.03
N GLY A 32 6.07 -8.55 -7.49
CA GLY A 32 5.31 -9.78 -7.75
C GLY A 32 4.58 -10.34 -6.54
N ARG A 33 4.62 -9.67 -5.40
CA ARG A 33 3.98 -10.13 -4.17
C ARG A 33 2.58 -9.54 -4.09
N LYS A 34 1.69 -10.02 -4.95
CA LYS A 34 0.39 -9.38 -5.16
C LYS A 34 -0.57 -9.56 -4.00
N LEU A 35 -0.53 -10.71 -3.32
CA LEU A 35 -1.40 -10.90 -2.16
C LEU A 35 -1.03 -9.96 -1.02
N GLU A 36 0.27 -9.80 -0.79
CA GLU A 36 0.73 -8.86 0.22
C GLU A 36 0.38 -7.43 -0.16
N ALA A 37 0.44 -7.10 -1.46
CA ALA A 37 0.05 -5.77 -1.92
C ALA A 37 -1.41 -5.48 -1.60
N VAL A 38 -2.29 -6.43 -1.90
CA VAL A 38 -3.72 -6.28 -1.63
C VAL A 38 -3.95 -6.08 -0.13
N PHE A 39 -3.27 -6.88 0.69
CA PHE A 39 -3.40 -6.75 2.15
C PHE A 39 -3.02 -5.35 2.62
N GLN A 40 -1.89 -4.83 2.12
CA GLN A 40 -1.43 -3.51 2.54
C GLN A 40 -2.37 -2.40 2.09
N TRP A 41 -2.89 -2.50 0.86
CA TRP A 41 -3.84 -1.51 0.37
C TRP A 41 -5.13 -1.52 1.19
N LYS A 42 -5.62 -2.70 1.55
CA LYS A 42 -6.82 -2.79 2.39
C LYS A 42 -6.55 -2.21 3.78
N HIS A 43 -5.35 -2.46 4.30
CA HIS A 43 -4.96 -1.89 5.59
C HIS A 43 -4.89 -0.36 5.52
N ALA A 44 -4.38 0.16 4.40
CA ALA A 44 -4.34 1.61 4.20
C ALA A 44 -5.75 2.20 4.20
N LEU A 45 -6.69 1.56 3.53
CA LEU A 45 -8.07 2.04 3.52
C LEU A 45 -8.69 2.03 4.91
N ALA A 46 -8.33 1.06 5.74
CA ALA A 46 -8.87 0.95 7.09
C ALA A 46 -8.33 2.02 8.02
N ASN A 47 -7.29 2.73 7.64
CA ASN A 47 -6.66 3.75 8.48
C ASN A 47 -6.99 5.18 8.05
N ASP A 48 -8.17 5.35 7.45
CA ASP A 48 -8.79 6.66 7.23
C ASP A 48 -7.95 7.58 6.34
N PRO A 49 -7.65 7.17 5.11
CA PRO A 49 -6.91 8.01 4.17
C PRO A 49 -7.74 9.22 3.74
N THR A 50 -7.09 10.20 3.09
CA THR A 50 -7.83 11.30 2.47
C THR A 50 -8.75 10.75 1.38
N ASP A 51 -9.74 11.54 0.97
CA ASP A 51 -10.66 11.10 -0.08
C ASP A 51 -9.94 10.81 -1.38
N GLU A 52 -8.95 11.63 -1.71
CA GLU A 52 -8.18 11.42 -2.94
C GLU A 52 -7.41 10.10 -2.87
N ASP A 53 -6.75 9.83 -1.74
CA ASP A 53 -5.99 8.60 -1.58
C ASP A 53 -6.92 7.39 -1.53
N ARG A 54 -8.09 7.53 -0.88
CA ARG A 54 -9.08 6.47 -0.85
C ARG A 54 -9.51 6.05 -2.25
N PHE A 55 -9.75 7.04 -3.11
CA PHE A 55 -10.12 6.76 -4.51
C PHE A 55 -9.01 5.99 -5.22
N LYS A 56 -7.76 6.46 -5.06
CA LYS A 56 -6.62 5.83 -5.73
C LYS A 56 -6.38 4.41 -5.25
N ILE A 57 -6.47 4.18 -3.93
CA ILE A 57 -6.23 2.87 -3.36
C ILE A 57 -7.34 1.90 -3.76
N THR A 58 -8.59 2.36 -3.73
CA THR A 58 -9.71 1.53 -4.16
C THR A 58 -9.52 1.09 -5.60
N ARG A 59 -9.06 2.00 -6.45
CA ARG A 59 -8.82 1.66 -7.85
C ARG A 59 -7.71 0.62 -7.99
N LYS A 60 -6.65 0.73 -7.20
CA LYS A 60 -5.59 -0.26 -7.21
C LYS A 60 -6.11 -1.65 -6.82
N LEU A 61 -7.02 -1.71 -5.86
CA LEU A 61 -7.62 -2.99 -5.47
C LEU A 61 -8.44 -3.60 -6.58
N GLN A 62 -9.03 -2.77 -7.44
CA GLN A 62 -9.87 -3.26 -8.54
C GLN A 62 -9.06 -3.74 -9.73
N ILE A 63 -8.02 -3.01 -10.10
CA ILE A 63 -7.30 -3.27 -11.34
C ILE A 63 -5.79 -3.48 -11.17
N GLY A 64 -5.29 -3.37 -9.94
CA GLY A 64 -3.86 -3.41 -9.68
C GLY A 64 -3.18 -2.12 -10.12
N LEU A 65 -1.85 -2.16 -10.13
CA LEU A 65 -1.07 -1.03 -10.62
C LEU A 65 -0.96 -1.13 -12.13
N THR A 66 -1.25 -0.01 -12.80
CA THR A 66 -1.05 0.09 -14.24
C THR A 66 0.12 1.03 -14.47
N ASN A 67 1.02 0.64 -15.34
CA ASN A 67 2.18 1.48 -15.64
C ASN A 67 1.94 2.32 -16.86
#